data_e0c362348d7b96b486d3dfd906dadcbe
#
_entry.id   e0c362348d7b96b486d3dfd906dadcbe
#
_cell.length_a   1.000
_cell.length_b   1.000
_cell.length_c   1.000
_cell.angle_alpha   90.00
_cell.angle_beta   90.00
_cell.angle_gamma   90.00
#
_symmetry.space_group_name_H-M   'P 1'
#
loop_
_entity.id
_entity.type
_entity.pdbx_description
1 polymer ?
#
loop_
_entity_poly.entity_id
_entity_poly.type
_entity_poly.pdbx_seq_one_letter_code
_entity_poly.pdbx_strand_id
1 'polypeptide(L)'
;MTQRELAKTLNITQAAVSMALKGSPRISPEVRESVRKLAENSGYRLNLAGQMLRRNRSNVIGTIFPRLTNLYYAELFQEIQQQLQPHGYILSLTPAETAEELHRAVANLQQMHVAGVISSAYQTEPLLPLKEAGIALVLCGGYKRVEIGASQILPDYHQPILMLTRRLIADGRRHIAFFGADIPEEQRYNAYLTVLQEAGLTPLPIFLPRSTASGYMDSAFDAVRHHLLEHPETDAIIAHHDELALVARRAILQTGRSIPQDVALTGFDNISIGRYVTPSLTTVEQPQKQIARSIIHELLESMKDPGHREFISIPCRLVIRESI
;
A
#
# COMPACT_ATOMS: atom_id res chain seq x y z
N MET A 1 -28.28 14.00 23.26
CA MET A 1 -29.65 13.76 22.71
C MET A 1 -29.65 12.49 21.89
N THR A 2 -30.73 11.74 21.82
CA THR A 2 -30.92 10.48 21.08
C THR A 2 -31.84 10.68 19.87
N GLN A 3 -31.86 9.76 18.89
CA GLN A 3 -32.81 9.84 17.76
C GLN A 3 -34.27 9.83 18.23
N ARG A 4 -34.57 9.16 19.36
CA ARG A 4 -35.91 9.14 19.95
C ARG A 4 -36.29 10.49 20.52
N GLU A 5 -35.35 11.21 21.12
CA GLU A 5 -35.59 12.58 21.63
C GLU A 5 -35.75 13.58 20.50
N LEU A 6 -34.90 13.50 19.44
CA LEU A 6 -35.07 14.31 18.22
C LEU A 6 -36.46 14.09 17.59
N ALA A 7 -36.88 12.84 17.50
CA ALA A 7 -38.19 12.47 16.95
C ALA A 7 -39.35 13.10 17.78
N LYS A 8 -39.25 13.04 19.12
CA LYS A 8 -40.22 13.63 20.04
C LYS A 8 -40.26 15.16 19.89
N THR A 9 -39.12 15.82 19.82
CA THR A 9 -39.04 17.30 19.69
C THR A 9 -39.64 17.79 18.37
N LEU A 10 -39.45 17.05 17.28
CA LEU A 10 -39.97 17.42 15.95
C LEU A 10 -41.33 16.83 15.63
N ASN A 11 -41.96 16.10 16.58
CA ASN A 11 -43.23 15.41 16.41
C ASN A 11 -43.29 14.52 15.15
N ILE A 12 -42.21 13.78 14.91
CA ILE A 12 -42.10 12.80 13.81
C ILE A 12 -41.64 11.44 14.34
N THR A 13 -41.66 10.40 13.51
CA THR A 13 -41.24 9.07 13.94
C THR A 13 -39.70 8.97 14.00
N GLN A 14 -39.18 8.10 14.86
CA GLN A 14 -37.74 7.82 14.91
C GLN A 14 -37.20 7.31 13.55
N ALA A 15 -38.05 6.57 12.81
CA ALA A 15 -37.71 6.13 11.45
C ALA A 15 -37.57 7.33 10.51
N ALA A 16 -38.43 8.34 10.59
CA ALA A 16 -38.32 9.56 9.80
C ALA A 16 -37.03 10.34 10.14
N VAL A 17 -36.70 10.49 11.43
CA VAL A 17 -35.40 11.09 11.85
C VAL A 17 -34.23 10.32 11.25
N SER A 18 -34.25 8.98 11.33
CA SER A 18 -33.17 8.15 10.77
C SER A 18 -33.05 8.31 9.25
N MET A 19 -34.16 8.39 8.52
CA MET A 19 -34.19 8.62 7.08
C MET A 19 -33.76 10.05 6.72
N ALA A 20 -34.17 11.06 7.49
CA ALA A 20 -33.79 12.45 7.29
C ALA A 20 -32.27 12.66 7.46
N LEU A 21 -31.67 12.08 8.52
CA LEU A 21 -30.23 12.14 8.78
C LEU A 21 -29.40 11.43 7.70
N LYS A 22 -29.98 10.47 6.97
CA LYS A 22 -29.35 9.79 5.83
C LYS A 22 -29.60 10.47 4.48
N GLY A 23 -30.28 11.61 4.48
CA GLY A 23 -30.59 12.32 3.24
C GLY A 23 -31.63 11.63 2.34
N SER A 24 -32.44 10.68 2.86
CA SER A 24 -33.40 9.91 2.07
C SER A 24 -34.37 10.82 1.30
N PRO A 25 -34.56 10.58 -0.03
CA PRO A 25 -35.52 11.35 -0.82
C PRO A 25 -36.98 11.12 -0.41
N ARG A 26 -37.27 10.11 0.43
CA ARG A 26 -38.60 9.82 0.98
C ARG A 26 -39.00 10.80 2.07
N ILE A 27 -38.13 11.67 2.53
CA ILE A 27 -38.39 12.72 3.52
C ILE A 27 -38.27 14.07 2.82
N SER A 28 -39.23 14.97 3.08
CA SER A 28 -39.19 16.29 2.44
C SER A 28 -37.96 17.10 2.79
N PRO A 29 -37.51 18.01 1.92
CA PRO A 29 -36.33 18.86 2.18
C PRO A 29 -36.46 19.65 3.49
N GLU A 30 -37.63 20.15 3.81
CA GLU A 30 -37.92 20.95 5.02
C GLU A 30 -37.71 20.12 6.29
N VAL A 31 -38.23 18.89 6.30
CA VAL A 31 -38.07 17.97 7.44
C VAL A 31 -36.63 17.54 7.59
N ARG A 32 -35.91 17.28 6.47
CA ARG A 32 -34.50 16.94 6.52
C ARG A 32 -33.66 18.08 7.12
N GLU A 33 -33.96 19.33 6.73
CA GLU A 33 -33.24 20.49 7.23
C GLU A 33 -33.53 20.74 8.71
N SER A 34 -34.80 20.59 9.13
CA SER A 34 -35.21 20.71 10.55
C SER A 34 -34.54 19.68 11.44
N VAL A 35 -34.45 18.43 10.98
CA VAL A 35 -33.75 17.35 11.70
C VAL A 35 -32.28 17.64 11.78
N ARG A 36 -31.62 18.11 10.68
CA ARG A 36 -30.21 18.44 10.64
C ARG A 36 -29.86 19.57 11.61
N LYS A 37 -30.62 20.67 11.58
CA LYS A 37 -30.41 21.80 12.49
C LYS A 37 -30.57 21.42 13.96
N LEU A 38 -31.61 20.66 14.29
CA LEU A 38 -31.83 20.22 15.67
C LEU A 38 -30.71 19.27 16.13
N ALA A 39 -30.24 18.37 15.27
CA ALA A 39 -29.13 17.47 15.56
C ALA A 39 -27.82 18.25 15.82
N GLU A 40 -27.51 19.23 14.97
CA GLU A 40 -26.33 20.10 15.11
C GLU A 40 -26.40 20.91 16.43
N ASN A 41 -27.51 21.58 16.68
CA ASN A 41 -27.70 22.44 17.87
C ASN A 41 -27.70 21.64 19.19
N SER A 42 -28.11 20.40 19.14
CA SER A 42 -28.15 19.52 20.33
C SER A 42 -26.89 18.72 20.56
N GLY A 43 -25.87 18.92 19.72
CA GLY A 43 -24.64 18.12 19.75
C GLY A 43 -24.88 16.61 19.47
N TYR A 44 -26.01 16.27 18.82
CA TYR A 44 -26.30 14.88 18.48
C TYR A 44 -25.26 14.35 17.52
N ARG A 45 -24.58 13.28 17.92
CA ARG A 45 -23.70 12.50 17.03
C ARG A 45 -24.34 11.15 16.78
N LEU A 46 -24.31 10.73 15.53
CA LEU A 46 -24.81 9.42 15.14
C LEU A 46 -24.06 8.33 15.92
N ASN A 47 -24.78 7.54 16.71
CA ASN A 47 -24.18 6.43 17.43
C ASN A 47 -23.89 5.28 16.43
N LEU A 48 -22.67 5.25 15.92
CA LEU A 48 -22.22 4.22 14.98
C LEU A 48 -22.27 2.82 15.62
N ALA A 49 -21.98 2.69 16.91
CA ALA A 49 -22.07 1.42 17.63
C ALA A 49 -23.50 0.85 17.64
N GLY A 50 -24.53 1.71 17.80
CA GLY A 50 -25.92 1.29 17.71
C GLY A 50 -26.36 0.89 16.30
N GLN A 51 -25.71 1.39 15.26
CA GLN A 51 -25.94 0.96 13.87
C GLN A 51 -25.24 -0.37 13.56
N MET A 52 -24.03 -0.57 14.08
CA MET A 52 -23.26 -1.81 13.98
C MET A 52 -24.05 -2.98 14.54
N LEU A 53 -24.63 -2.83 15.74
CA LEU A 53 -25.46 -3.87 16.39
C LEU A 53 -26.68 -4.28 15.55
N ARG A 54 -27.28 -3.36 14.78
CA ARG A 54 -28.45 -3.67 13.93
C ARG A 54 -28.08 -4.29 12.59
N ARG A 55 -26.87 -4.04 12.07
CA ARG A 55 -26.43 -4.50 10.74
C ARG A 55 -25.48 -5.68 10.81
N ASN A 56 -25.01 -6.05 12.00
CA ASN A 56 -23.94 -7.05 12.23
C ASN A 56 -22.66 -6.78 11.42
N ARG A 57 -22.46 -5.55 10.94
CA ARG A 57 -21.27 -5.09 10.22
C ARG A 57 -21.02 -3.62 10.54
N SER A 58 -19.75 -3.29 10.76
CA SER A 58 -19.30 -1.90 10.94
C SER A 58 -19.19 -1.17 9.59
N ASN A 59 -19.02 0.15 9.63
CA ASN A 59 -18.60 0.94 8.47
C ASN A 59 -17.05 1.09 8.41
N VAL A 60 -16.33 0.16 9.03
CA VAL A 60 -14.88 0.16 9.05
C VAL A 60 -14.36 -0.81 7.99
N ILE A 61 -13.41 -0.36 7.20
CA ILE A 61 -12.56 -1.18 6.34
C ILE A 61 -11.21 -1.35 7.03
N GLY A 62 -10.80 -2.60 7.27
CA GLY A 62 -9.46 -2.89 7.78
C GLY A 62 -8.42 -2.80 6.67
N THR A 63 -7.25 -2.25 6.97
CA THR A 63 -6.08 -2.35 6.08
C THR A 63 -4.95 -3.05 6.81
N ILE A 64 -4.33 -4.02 6.17
CA ILE A 64 -3.16 -4.75 6.67
C ILE A 64 -1.99 -4.44 5.74
N PHE A 65 -1.10 -3.56 6.20
CA PHE A 65 0.11 -3.17 5.49
C PHE A 65 1.36 -3.53 6.30
N PRO A 66 2.53 -3.80 5.66
CA PRO A 66 3.68 -4.29 6.39
C PRO A 66 4.25 -3.23 7.33
N ARG A 67 4.61 -2.06 6.82
CA ARG A 67 5.23 -0.98 7.61
C ARG A 67 4.57 0.36 7.38
N LEU A 68 4.37 1.12 8.48
CA LEU A 68 3.94 2.51 8.42
C LEU A 68 5.09 3.48 8.16
N THR A 69 6.30 3.06 8.44
CA THR A 69 7.52 3.85 8.16
C THR A 69 7.84 3.88 6.67
N ASN A 70 7.34 2.94 5.87
CA ASN A 70 7.47 2.99 4.42
C ASN A 70 6.47 4.00 3.84
N LEU A 71 6.98 5.11 3.31
CA LEU A 71 6.19 6.22 2.77
C LEU A 71 5.23 5.79 1.66
N TYR A 72 5.57 4.78 0.86
CA TYR A 72 4.68 4.25 -0.16
C TYR A 72 3.33 3.79 0.45
N TYR A 73 3.36 3.02 1.54
CA TYR A 73 2.14 2.55 2.18
C TYR A 73 1.35 3.67 2.86
N ALA A 74 2.04 4.66 3.41
CA ALA A 74 1.40 5.84 3.99
C ALA A 74 0.68 6.68 2.92
N GLU A 75 1.33 6.91 1.78
CA GLU A 75 0.75 7.63 0.64
C GLU A 75 -0.42 6.84 0.02
N LEU A 76 -0.28 5.52 -0.17
CA LEU A 76 -1.35 4.66 -0.66
C LEU A 76 -2.55 4.63 0.30
N PHE A 77 -2.31 4.54 1.61
CA PHE A 77 -3.38 4.60 2.61
C PHE A 77 -4.15 5.91 2.52
N GLN A 78 -3.45 7.03 2.39
CA GLN A 78 -4.08 8.35 2.25
C GLN A 78 -4.93 8.43 0.98
N GLU A 79 -4.44 7.89 -0.14
CA GLU A 79 -5.17 7.87 -1.41
C GLU A 79 -6.42 6.99 -1.32
N ILE A 80 -6.33 5.80 -0.70
CA ILE A 80 -7.48 4.93 -0.45
C ILE A 80 -8.49 5.64 0.46
N GLN A 81 -8.06 6.30 1.53
CA GLN A 81 -8.93 7.01 2.46
C GLN A 81 -9.72 8.12 1.76
N GLN A 82 -9.06 8.93 0.93
CA GLN A 82 -9.70 10.02 0.19
C GLN A 82 -10.78 9.48 -0.76
N GLN A 83 -10.47 8.42 -1.49
CA GLN A 83 -11.41 7.83 -2.45
C GLN A 83 -12.54 7.03 -1.78
N LEU A 84 -12.31 6.49 -0.58
CA LEU A 84 -13.32 5.72 0.18
C LEU A 84 -14.31 6.61 0.95
N GLN A 85 -13.90 7.84 1.30
CA GLN A 85 -14.70 8.78 2.08
C GLN A 85 -16.13 9.00 1.54
N PRO A 86 -16.37 9.19 0.21
CA PRO A 86 -17.71 9.36 -0.34
C PRO A 86 -18.64 8.16 -0.11
N HIS A 87 -18.09 6.98 0.13
CA HIS A 87 -18.85 5.74 0.39
C HIS A 87 -19.22 5.58 1.88
N GLY A 88 -18.80 6.50 2.76
CA GLY A 88 -19.15 6.51 4.18
C GLY A 88 -18.40 5.49 5.04
N TYR A 89 -17.29 4.93 4.53
CA TYR A 89 -16.43 4.03 5.27
C TYR A 89 -15.27 4.76 5.93
N ILE A 90 -14.76 4.17 7.02
CA ILE A 90 -13.59 4.62 7.78
C ILE A 90 -12.51 3.56 7.60
N LEU A 91 -11.27 3.96 7.32
CA LEU A 91 -10.13 3.05 7.31
C LEU A 91 -9.58 2.84 8.72
N SER A 92 -9.31 1.58 9.05
CA SER A 92 -8.54 1.17 10.22
C SER A 92 -7.25 0.52 9.74
N LEU A 93 -6.11 1.03 10.20
CA LEU A 93 -4.80 0.54 9.80
C LEU A 93 -4.24 -0.41 10.85
N THR A 94 -3.80 -1.57 10.39
CA THR A 94 -3.19 -2.61 11.23
C THR A 94 -1.88 -3.05 10.59
N PRO A 95 -0.72 -2.64 11.12
CA PRO A 95 0.57 -3.13 10.63
C PRO A 95 0.74 -4.61 10.92
N ALA A 96 1.24 -5.39 9.95
CA ALA A 96 1.61 -6.78 10.15
C ALA A 96 2.62 -7.23 9.07
N GLU A 97 3.76 -7.77 9.51
CA GLU A 97 4.82 -8.28 8.64
C GLU A 97 5.08 -9.77 8.86
N THR A 98 4.97 -10.23 10.10
CA THR A 98 5.14 -11.65 10.45
C THR A 98 3.81 -12.40 10.41
N ALA A 99 3.87 -13.72 10.25
CA ALA A 99 2.68 -14.57 10.31
C ALA A 99 1.89 -14.40 11.62
N GLU A 100 2.61 -14.27 12.75
CA GLU A 100 1.99 -14.07 14.06
C GLU A 100 1.25 -12.75 14.17
N GLU A 101 1.87 -11.65 13.69
CA GLU A 101 1.23 -10.33 13.64
C GLU A 101 0.00 -10.36 12.72
N LEU A 102 0.10 -11.05 11.59
CA LEU A 102 -0.98 -11.19 10.63
C LEU A 102 -2.17 -11.96 11.23
N HIS A 103 -1.94 -13.07 11.95
CA HIS A 103 -2.99 -13.77 12.68
C HIS A 103 -3.68 -12.87 13.72
N ARG A 104 -2.89 -12.10 14.50
CA ARG A 104 -3.45 -11.14 15.46
C ARG A 104 -4.26 -10.04 14.78
N ALA A 105 -3.76 -9.50 13.66
CA ALA A 105 -4.45 -8.49 12.88
C ALA A 105 -5.81 -8.99 12.38
N VAL A 106 -5.84 -10.20 11.83
CA VAL A 106 -7.06 -10.85 11.34
C VAL A 106 -8.07 -11.04 12.47
N ALA A 107 -7.65 -11.58 13.62
CA ALA A 107 -8.52 -11.78 14.77
C ALA A 107 -9.13 -10.46 15.28
N ASN A 108 -8.33 -9.40 15.37
CA ASN A 108 -8.79 -8.07 15.79
C ASN A 108 -9.81 -7.50 14.80
N LEU A 109 -9.56 -7.61 13.49
CA LEU A 109 -10.48 -7.12 12.46
C LEU A 109 -11.81 -7.88 12.46
N GLN A 110 -11.78 -9.20 12.72
CA GLN A 110 -13.00 -10.00 12.89
C GLN A 110 -13.80 -9.53 14.12
N GLN A 111 -13.15 -9.30 15.26
CA GLN A 111 -13.80 -8.77 16.47
C GLN A 111 -14.39 -7.38 16.26
N MET A 112 -13.78 -6.55 15.42
CA MET A 112 -14.31 -5.23 15.03
C MET A 112 -15.48 -5.33 14.04
N HIS A 113 -15.86 -6.52 13.58
CA HIS A 113 -16.90 -6.74 12.56
C HIS A 113 -16.72 -5.84 11.34
N VAL A 114 -15.48 -5.73 10.84
CA VAL A 114 -15.16 -4.87 9.70
C VAL A 114 -15.98 -5.25 8.46
N ALA A 115 -16.34 -4.27 7.64
CA ALA A 115 -17.12 -4.49 6.43
C ALA A 115 -16.31 -5.18 5.33
N GLY A 116 -14.99 -4.96 5.33
CA GLY A 116 -14.05 -5.57 4.39
C GLY A 116 -12.62 -5.31 4.81
N VAL A 117 -11.68 -5.98 4.13
CA VAL A 117 -10.24 -5.88 4.40
C VAL A 117 -9.47 -5.69 3.10
N ILE A 118 -8.48 -4.80 3.14
CA ILE A 118 -7.46 -4.59 2.12
C ILE A 118 -6.14 -5.06 2.70
N SER A 119 -5.43 -5.97 2.03
CA SER A 119 -4.17 -6.52 2.54
C SER A 119 -3.07 -6.48 1.49
N SER A 120 -1.87 -6.03 1.87
CA SER A 120 -0.64 -6.19 1.09
C SER A 120 0.29 -7.27 1.64
N ALA A 121 -0.22 -8.14 2.51
CA ALA A 121 0.56 -9.24 3.07
C ALA A 121 0.95 -10.26 2.00
N TYR A 122 2.21 -10.71 2.04
CA TYR A 122 2.73 -11.73 1.14
C TYR A 122 2.28 -13.15 1.53
N GLN A 123 2.07 -13.38 2.82
CA GLN A 123 1.53 -14.63 3.35
C GLN A 123 0.01 -14.54 3.35
N THR A 124 -0.65 -15.39 2.58
CA THR A 124 -2.10 -15.33 2.38
C THR A 124 -2.88 -16.32 3.23
N GLU A 125 -2.22 -17.39 3.72
CA GLU A 125 -2.86 -18.40 4.56
C GLU A 125 -3.49 -17.78 5.84
N PRO A 126 -2.84 -16.88 6.59
CA PRO A 126 -3.45 -16.23 7.75
C PRO A 126 -4.69 -15.36 7.44
N LEU A 127 -4.92 -15.01 6.17
CA LEU A 127 -6.09 -14.23 5.74
C LEU A 127 -7.34 -15.09 5.49
N LEU A 128 -7.20 -16.41 5.37
CA LEU A 128 -8.31 -17.33 5.07
C LEU A 128 -9.50 -17.19 6.04
N PRO A 129 -9.30 -17.03 7.37
CA PRO A 129 -10.40 -16.84 8.30
C PRO A 129 -11.31 -15.62 8.01
N LEU A 130 -10.79 -14.58 7.34
CA LEU A 130 -11.62 -13.46 6.88
C LEU A 130 -12.62 -13.91 5.82
N LYS A 131 -12.19 -14.74 4.87
CA LYS A 131 -13.04 -15.30 3.81
C LYS A 131 -14.08 -16.25 4.39
N GLU A 132 -13.69 -17.11 5.31
CA GLU A 132 -14.60 -18.03 6.00
C GLU A 132 -15.68 -17.29 6.80
N ALA A 133 -15.35 -16.14 7.37
CA ALA A 133 -16.29 -15.24 8.03
C ALA A 133 -17.15 -14.40 7.06
N GLY A 134 -17.01 -14.57 5.74
CA GLY A 134 -17.73 -13.80 4.71
C GLY A 134 -17.35 -12.32 4.66
N ILE A 135 -16.15 -11.95 5.13
CA ILE A 135 -15.62 -10.59 5.05
C ILE A 135 -15.00 -10.40 3.66
N ALA A 136 -15.39 -9.33 2.97
CA ALA A 136 -14.81 -8.97 1.67
C ALA A 136 -13.31 -8.72 1.82
N LEU A 137 -12.51 -9.34 0.94
CA LEU A 137 -11.05 -9.24 0.97
C LEU A 137 -10.53 -8.86 -0.41
N VAL A 138 -9.65 -7.86 -0.45
CA VAL A 138 -8.88 -7.47 -1.63
C VAL A 138 -7.40 -7.50 -1.29
N LEU A 139 -6.61 -8.18 -2.12
CA LEU A 139 -5.16 -8.17 -2.03
C LEU A 139 -4.57 -7.06 -2.90
N CYS A 140 -3.55 -6.38 -2.41
CA CYS A 140 -2.84 -5.32 -3.11
C CYS A 140 -1.34 -5.58 -3.10
N GLY A 141 -0.74 -5.73 -4.27
CA GLY A 141 0.66 -6.10 -4.39
C GLY A 141 0.89 -7.61 -4.26
N GLY A 142 2.13 -7.97 -3.95
CA GLY A 142 2.60 -9.37 -3.97
C GLY A 142 3.51 -9.63 -5.16
N TYR A 143 4.08 -10.85 -5.21
CA TYR A 143 5.03 -11.22 -6.26
C TYR A 143 4.40 -12.08 -7.35
N LYS A 144 3.25 -12.68 -7.05
CA LYS A 144 2.53 -13.56 -7.97
C LYS A 144 1.03 -13.53 -7.69
N ARG A 145 0.26 -14.03 -8.64
CA ARG A 145 -1.16 -14.33 -8.44
C ARG A 145 -1.31 -15.43 -7.38
N VAL A 146 -2.28 -15.24 -6.49
CA VAL A 146 -2.64 -16.20 -5.43
C VAL A 146 -4.13 -16.55 -5.48
N GLU A 147 -4.47 -17.81 -5.21
CA GLU A 147 -5.83 -18.33 -5.28
C GLU A 147 -6.42 -18.51 -3.88
N ILE A 148 -6.81 -17.40 -3.24
CA ILE A 148 -7.50 -17.44 -1.93
C ILE A 148 -8.96 -16.97 -2.00
N GLY A 149 -9.53 -16.94 -3.20
CA GLY A 149 -10.90 -16.50 -3.39
C GLY A 149 -11.14 -15.01 -3.13
N ALA A 150 -10.15 -14.15 -3.36
CA ALA A 150 -10.21 -12.71 -3.22
C ALA A 150 -9.73 -12.03 -4.51
N SER A 151 -10.23 -10.81 -4.79
CA SER A 151 -9.67 -9.98 -5.86
C SER A 151 -8.24 -9.57 -5.53
N GLN A 152 -7.39 -9.49 -6.54
CA GLN A 152 -5.99 -9.09 -6.39
C GLN A 152 -5.62 -7.99 -7.38
N ILE A 153 -5.07 -6.89 -6.86
CA ILE A 153 -4.50 -5.79 -7.63
C ILE A 153 -2.97 -5.95 -7.60
N LEU A 154 -2.38 -6.30 -8.74
CA LEU A 154 -0.95 -6.57 -8.84
C LEU A 154 -0.28 -5.56 -9.76
N PRO A 155 0.50 -4.60 -9.23
CA PRO A 155 1.33 -3.74 -10.07
C PRO A 155 2.38 -4.57 -10.80
N ASP A 156 2.62 -4.27 -12.07
CA ASP A 156 3.67 -4.93 -12.87
C ASP A 156 5.05 -4.37 -12.48
N TYR A 157 5.76 -5.13 -11.69
CA TYR A 157 7.13 -4.80 -11.27
C TYR A 157 8.20 -5.25 -12.26
N HIS A 158 7.89 -6.21 -13.13
CA HIS A 158 8.86 -6.87 -13.98
C HIS A 158 9.29 -5.98 -15.15
N GLN A 159 8.34 -5.48 -15.94
CA GLN A 159 8.64 -4.71 -17.15
C GLN A 159 9.47 -3.44 -16.89
N PRO A 160 9.13 -2.58 -15.90
CA PRO A 160 9.94 -1.38 -15.66
C PRO A 160 11.36 -1.69 -15.22
N ILE A 161 11.61 -2.78 -14.49
CA ILE A 161 12.98 -3.16 -14.08
C ILE A 161 13.77 -3.71 -15.27
N LEU A 162 13.15 -4.49 -16.16
CA LEU A 162 13.82 -4.86 -17.44
C LEU A 162 14.29 -3.61 -18.20
N MET A 163 13.38 -2.63 -18.36
CA MET A 163 13.69 -1.38 -19.05
C MET A 163 14.79 -0.58 -18.34
N LEU A 164 14.72 -0.48 -17.01
CA LEU A 164 15.70 0.23 -16.19
C LEU A 164 17.10 -0.40 -16.28
N THR A 165 17.18 -1.72 -16.13
CA THR A 165 18.47 -2.45 -16.19
C THR A 165 19.09 -2.34 -17.59
N ARG A 166 18.28 -2.49 -18.66
CA ARG A 166 18.76 -2.27 -20.03
C ARG A 166 19.24 -0.84 -20.27
N ARG A 167 18.56 0.14 -19.67
CA ARG A 167 18.97 1.54 -19.76
C ARG A 167 20.32 1.77 -19.10
N LEU A 168 20.55 1.25 -17.90
CA LEU A 168 21.85 1.35 -17.21
C LEU A 168 22.98 0.74 -18.04
N ILE A 169 22.74 -0.42 -18.66
CA ILE A 169 23.71 -1.06 -19.55
C ILE A 169 23.98 -0.23 -20.81
N ALA A 170 22.94 0.38 -21.40
CA ALA A 170 23.10 1.25 -22.56
C ALA A 170 23.88 2.53 -22.22
N ASP A 171 23.75 3.04 -20.99
CA ASP A 171 24.51 4.17 -20.45
C ASP A 171 25.95 3.79 -20.05
N GLY A 172 26.38 2.54 -20.33
CA GLY A 172 27.77 2.07 -20.13
C GLY A 172 28.02 1.35 -18.80
N ARG A 173 27.02 1.18 -17.92
CA ARG A 173 27.18 0.49 -16.64
C ARG A 173 27.40 -1.00 -16.86
N ARG A 174 28.32 -1.61 -16.10
CA ARG A 174 28.69 -3.04 -16.24
C ARG A 174 28.69 -3.80 -14.91
N HIS A 175 28.85 -3.10 -13.79
CA HIS A 175 28.91 -3.66 -12.44
C HIS A 175 27.70 -3.19 -11.64
N ILE A 176 26.54 -3.71 -12.06
CA ILE A 176 25.24 -3.28 -11.53
C ILE A 176 24.88 -4.14 -10.33
N ALA A 177 24.74 -3.55 -9.15
CA ALA A 177 24.26 -4.23 -7.95
C ALA A 177 22.73 -4.13 -7.80
N PHE A 178 22.11 -5.18 -7.25
CA PHE A 178 20.73 -5.16 -6.79
C PHE A 178 20.71 -5.16 -5.26
N PHE A 179 20.03 -4.17 -4.68
CA PHE A 179 19.98 -3.94 -3.25
C PHE A 179 18.58 -4.15 -2.68
N GLY A 180 18.38 -5.20 -1.90
CA GLY A 180 17.06 -5.54 -1.36
C GLY A 180 17.04 -6.80 -0.51
N ALA A 181 15.88 -7.39 -0.31
CA ALA A 181 15.72 -8.65 0.40
C ALA A 181 15.94 -9.85 -0.55
N ASP A 182 16.49 -10.94 -0.01
CA ASP A 182 16.57 -12.22 -0.71
C ASP A 182 15.18 -12.88 -0.72
N ILE A 183 14.50 -12.75 -1.84
CA ILE A 183 13.17 -13.31 -2.06
C ILE A 183 13.18 -14.03 -3.41
N PRO A 184 13.14 -15.39 -3.44
CA PRO A 184 13.29 -16.17 -4.66
C PRO A 184 12.30 -15.84 -5.78
N GLU A 185 11.08 -15.44 -5.44
CA GLU A 185 10.00 -15.14 -6.40
C GLU A 185 9.83 -13.63 -6.67
N GLU A 186 10.78 -12.81 -6.21
CA GLU A 186 10.71 -11.36 -6.35
C GLU A 186 10.89 -10.94 -7.81
N GLN A 187 9.86 -10.30 -8.37
CA GLN A 187 9.80 -9.96 -9.80
C GLN A 187 10.90 -8.97 -10.22
N ARG A 188 11.27 -8.02 -9.35
CA ARG A 188 12.30 -7.01 -9.65
C ARG A 188 13.69 -7.64 -9.76
N TYR A 189 14.03 -8.52 -8.80
CA TYR A 189 15.31 -9.22 -8.84
C TYR A 189 15.39 -10.17 -10.04
N ASN A 190 14.31 -10.90 -10.33
CA ASN A 190 14.27 -11.80 -11.48
C ASN A 190 14.37 -11.03 -12.83
N ALA A 191 13.74 -9.86 -12.94
CA ALA A 191 13.87 -9.01 -14.11
C ALA A 191 15.31 -8.49 -14.29
N TYR A 192 15.95 -8.07 -13.20
CA TYR A 192 17.36 -7.68 -13.19
C TYR A 192 18.26 -8.85 -13.65
N LEU A 193 18.11 -10.05 -13.08
CA LEU A 193 18.88 -11.24 -13.47
C LEU A 193 18.71 -11.57 -14.95
N THR A 194 17.48 -11.49 -15.48
CA THR A 194 17.20 -11.76 -16.90
C THR A 194 18.04 -10.86 -17.81
N VAL A 195 18.07 -9.56 -17.54
CA VAL A 195 18.81 -8.60 -18.40
C VAL A 195 20.31 -8.77 -18.27
N LEU A 196 20.82 -9.05 -17.05
CA LEU A 196 22.24 -9.31 -16.87
C LEU A 196 22.68 -10.59 -17.59
N GLN A 197 21.90 -11.64 -17.54
CA GLN A 197 22.17 -12.86 -18.28
C GLN A 197 22.18 -12.62 -19.79
N GLU A 198 21.22 -11.87 -20.35
CA GLU A 198 21.20 -11.46 -21.76
C GLU A 198 22.47 -10.70 -22.17
N ALA A 199 23.01 -9.88 -21.25
CA ALA A 199 24.18 -9.05 -21.48
C ALA A 199 25.52 -9.74 -21.14
N GLY A 200 25.52 -10.97 -20.60
CA GLY A 200 26.72 -11.68 -20.14
C GLY A 200 27.39 -11.01 -18.94
N LEU A 201 26.63 -10.31 -18.10
CA LEU A 201 27.15 -9.63 -16.91
C LEU A 201 26.90 -10.46 -15.64
N THR A 202 27.79 -10.31 -14.65
CA THR A 202 27.69 -11.00 -13.36
C THR A 202 26.78 -10.24 -12.41
N PRO A 203 25.78 -10.89 -11.77
CA PRO A 203 24.96 -10.26 -10.74
C PRO A 203 25.76 -9.91 -9.48
N LEU A 204 25.47 -8.76 -8.90
CA LEU A 204 26.08 -8.26 -7.65
C LEU A 204 24.97 -7.99 -6.61
N PRO A 205 24.40 -9.02 -5.95
CA PRO A 205 23.34 -8.80 -4.99
C PRO A 205 23.89 -8.25 -3.66
N ILE A 206 23.16 -7.29 -3.09
CA ILE A 206 23.33 -6.78 -1.72
C ILE A 206 22.07 -7.17 -0.96
N PHE A 207 22.06 -8.36 -0.37
CA PHE A 207 20.90 -8.88 0.32
C PHE A 207 20.86 -8.47 1.78
N LEU A 208 19.66 -8.03 2.19
CA LEU A 208 19.32 -7.77 3.57
C LEU A 208 18.46 -8.91 4.13
N PRO A 209 18.68 -9.29 5.39
CA PRO A 209 17.74 -10.19 6.05
C PRO A 209 16.36 -9.54 6.08
N ARG A 210 15.30 -10.35 5.94
CA ARG A 210 13.94 -9.91 6.20
C ARG A 210 13.82 -9.57 7.69
N SER A 211 13.93 -8.30 8.03
CA SER A 211 13.86 -7.84 9.40
C SER A 211 12.99 -6.60 9.50
N THR A 212 12.15 -6.62 10.52
CA THR A 212 11.33 -5.49 10.97
C THR A 212 11.95 -4.81 12.18
N ALA A 213 13.11 -5.31 12.61
CA ALA A 213 13.75 -4.88 13.84
C ALA A 213 14.19 -3.39 13.78
N SER A 214 14.21 -2.77 14.93
CA SER A 214 14.91 -1.51 15.16
C SER A 214 16.34 -1.63 14.60
N GLY A 215 16.76 -0.67 13.76
CA GLY A 215 18.09 -0.71 13.11
C GLY A 215 18.12 -1.28 11.69
N TYR A 216 16.98 -1.62 11.09
CA TYR A 216 16.95 -2.12 9.70
C TYR A 216 17.65 -1.17 8.70
N MET A 217 17.39 0.14 8.81
CA MET A 217 18.01 1.14 7.93
C MET A 217 19.51 1.29 8.17
N ASP A 218 19.98 1.15 9.43
CA ASP A 218 21.40 1.16 9.76
C ASP A 218 22.10 -0.08 9.19
N SER A 219 21.49 -1.26 9.32
CA SER A 219 21.98 -2.49 8.70
C SER A 219 22.03 -2.39 7.18
N ALA A 220 21.03 -1.76 6.57
CA ALA A 220 20.97 -1.51 5.14
C ALA A 220 22.11 -0.57 4.69
N PHE A 221 22.36 0.47 5.46
CA PHE A 221 23.46 1.41 5.22
C PHE A 221 24.83 0.71 5.28
N ASP A 222 25.07 -0.06 6.35
CA ASP A 222 26.33 -0.79 6.52
C ASP A 222 26.55 -1.84 5.42
N ALA A 223 25.49 -2.54 4.99
CA ALA A 223 25.57 -3.51 3.90
C ALA A 223 26.03 -2.87 2.58
N VAL A 224 25.46 -1.72 2.20
CA VAL A 224 25.86 -1.01 0.98
C VAL A 224 27.29 -0.48 1.11
N ARG A 225 27.62 0.12 2.26
CA ARG A 225 28.98 0.64 2.50
C ARG A 225 30.04 -0.48 2.42
N HIS A 226 29.76 -1.62 3.03
CA HIS A 226 30.66 -2.79 2.98
C HIS A 226 30.81 -3.32 1.55
N HIS A 227 29.69 -3.49 0.85
CA HIS A 227 29.71 -3.91 -0.56
C HIS A 227 30.56 -2.98 -1.45
N LEU A 228 30.42 -1.66 -1.31
CA LEU A 228 31.18 -0.69 -2.10
C LEU A 228 32.70 -0.70 -1.80
N LEU A 229 33.09 -1.15 -0.60
CA LEU A 229 34.51 -1.34 -0.23
C LEU A 229 35.09 -2.63 -0.81
N GLU A 230 34.30 -3.71 -0.84
CA GLU A 230 34.70 -5.02 -1.39
C GLU A 230 34.61 -5.06 -2.92
N HIS A 231 33.67 -4.31 -3.50
CA HIS A 231 33.39 -4.21 -4.93
C HIS A 231 33.51 -2.76 -5.42
N PRO A 232 34.74 -2.22 -5.44
CA PRO A 232 35.01 -0.84 -5.87
C PRO A 232 34.64 -0.59 -7.34
N GLU A 233 34.49 -1.63 -8.14
CA GLU A 233 34.05 -1.60 -9.53
C GLU A 233 32.57 -1.31 -9.70
N THR A 234 31.71 -1.45 -8.63
CA THR A 234 30.28 -1.22 -8.71
C THR A 234 29.96 0.17 -9.24
N ASP A 235 29.27 0.25 -10.37
CA ASP A 235 29.00 1.47 -11.12
C ASP A 235 27.48 1.82 -11.18
N ALA A 236 26.60 0.93 -10.67
CA ALA A 236 25.19 1.21 -10.50
C ALA A 236 24.59 0.38 -9.36
N ILE A 237 23.56 0.93 -8.70
CA ILE A 237 22.75 0.23 -7.69
C ILE A 237 21.26 0.38 -8.03
N ILE A 238 20.57 -0.75 -8.21
CA ILE A 238 19.12 -0.83 -8.31
C ILE A 238 18.60 -1.21 -6.92
N ALA A 239 18.00 -0.26 -6.20
CA ALA A 239 17.41 -0.52 -4.90
C ALA A 239 15.96 -1.02 -5.04
N HIS A 240 15.59 -1.97 -4.19
CA HIS A 240 14.27 -2.61 -4.17
C HIS A 240 13.12 -1.63 -3.95
N HIS A 241 13.37 -0.52 -3.23
CA HIS A 241 12.44 0.60 -3.05
C HIS A 241 13.20 1.90 -2.76
N ASP A 242 12.51 3.04 -2.87
CA ASP A 242 13.12 4.36 -2.77
C ASP A 242 13.78 4.64 -1.41
N GLU A 243 13.23 4.14 -0.30
CA GLU A 243 13.84 4.31 1.03
C GLU A 243 15.22 3.65 1.10
N LEU A 244 15.36 2.42 0.55
CA LEU A 244 16.68 1.77 0.43
C LEU A 244 17.59 2.55 -0.51
N ALA A 245 17.07 3.13 -1.59
CA ALA A 245 17.87 3.99 -2.46
C ALA A 245 18.40 5.22 -1.71
N LEU A 246 17.60 5.84 -0.83
CA LEU A 246 18.06 6.97 -0.01
C LEU A 246 19.14 6.55 1.00
N VAL A 247 19.04 5.36 1.55
CA VAL A 247 20.10 4.76 2.39
C VAL A 247 21.37 4.51 1.58
N ALA A 248 21.24 3.86 0.41
CA ALA A 248 22.36 3.61 -0.50
C ALA A 248 23.03 4.91 -0.94
N ARG A 249 22.25 5.96 -1.25
CA ARG A 249 22.77 7.30 -1.57
C ARG A 249 23.72 7.80 -0.48
N ARG A 250 23.32 7.69 0.79
CA ARG A 250 24.16 8.12 1.91
C ARG A 250 25.44 7.30 1.99
N ALA A 251 25.37 5.98 1.80
CA ALA A 251 26.53 5.10 1.81
C ALA A 251 27.50 5.43 0.66
N ILE A 252 27.00 5.61 -0.57
CA ILE A 252 27.82 5.99 -1.75
C ILE A 252 28.59 7.28 -1.46
N LEU A 253 27.91 8.33 -1.00
CA LEU A 253 28.53 9.62 -0.71
C LEU A 253 29.59 9.54 0.41
N GLN A 254 29.43 8.66 1.39
CA GLN A 254 30.42 8.45 2.46
C GLN A 254 31.70 7.74 1.96
N THR A 255 31.63 6.97 0.88
CA THR A 255 32.84 6.41 0.26
C THR A 255 33.60 7.42 -0.62
N GLY A 256 33.11 8.67 -0.68
CA GLY A 256 33.72 9.74 -1.51
C GLY A 256 33.28 9.67 -2.97
N ARG A 257 32.37 8.77 -3.35
CA ARG A 257 31.90 8.58 -4.73
C ARG A 257 30.70 9.48 -5.02
N SER A 258 30.59 9.92 -6.25
CA SER A 258 29.52 10.79 -6.74
C SER A 258 28.38 10.02 -7.40
N ILE A 259 27.18 10.61 -7.42
CA ILE A 259 25.98 10.10 -8.09
C ILE A 259 25.55 11.15 -9.13
N PRO A 260 25.35 10.80 -10.39
CA PRO A 260 25.45 9.46 -11.00
C PRO A 260 26.84 9.12 -11.55
N GLN A 261 27.83 10.02 -11.48
CA GLN A 261 29.08 9.90 -12.25
C GLN A 261 29.83 8.59 -11.94
N ASP A 262 30.06 8.31 -10.64
CA ASP A 262 30.76 7.09 -10.21
C ASP A 262 29.78 5.93 -10.03
N VAL A 263 28.58 6.18 -9.44
CA VAL A 263 27.56 5.15 -9.18
C VAL A 263 26.19 5.70 -9.57
N ALA A 264 25.58 5.14 -10.60
CA ALA A 264 24.17 5.39 -10.89
C ALA A 264 23.28 4.76 -9.79
N LEU A 265 22.22 5.46 -9.39
CA LEU A 265 21.34 4.99 -8.30
C LEU A 265 19.88 5.07 -8.73
N THR A 266 19.16 3.98 -8.49
CA THR A 266 17.72 3.93 -8.79
C THR A 266 16.94 3.33 -7.65
N GLY A 267 15.67 3.71 -7.54
CA GLY A 267 14.74 3.18 -6.58
C GLY A 267 13.49 2.57 -7.23
N PHE A 268 12.47 2.41 -6.42
CA PHE A 268 11.15 1.92 -6.79
C PHE A 268 10.13 2.53 -5.83
N ASP A 269 8.92 2.87 -6.28
CA ASP A 269 7.73 3.42 -5.60
C ASP A 269 7.41 4.87 -6.00
N ASN A 270 8.40 5.68 -6.39
CA ASN A 270 8.28 7.11 -6.65
C ASN A 270 7.71 7.88 -5.45
N ILE A 271 8.24 7.60 -4.24
CA ILE A 271 7.85 8.34 -3.04
C ILE A 271 8.15 9.83 -3.20
N SER A 272 7.35 10.68 -2.57
CA SER A 272 7.37 12.13 -2.76
C SER A 272 8.76 12.76 -2.49
N ILE A 273 9.49 12.27 -1.50
CA ILE A 273 10.81 12.81 -1.12
C ILE A 273 11.89 12.57 -2.18
N GLY A 274 11.79 11.50 -2.99
CA GLY A 274 12.79 11.13 -3.98
C GLY A 274 13.07 12.21 -5.04
N ARG A 275 12.10 13.11 -5.29
CA ARG A 275 12.26 14.24 -6.22
C ARG A 275 13.00 15.44 -5.65
N TYR A 276 13.17 15.50 -4.33
CA TYR A 276 13.73 16.66 -3.60
C TYR A 276 15.15 16.40 -3.06
N VAL A 277 15.65 15.18 -3.19
CA VAL A 277 17.07 14.91 -2.89
C VAL A 277 17.94 15.34 -4.06
N THR A 278 19.22 15.60 -3.81
CA THR A 278 20.20 15.98 -4.86
C THR A 278 21.28 14.91 -4.95
N PRO A 279 21.50 14.27 -6.11
CA PRO A 279 20.63 14.33 -7.31
C PRO A 279 19.26 13.72 -7.04
N SER A 280 18.25 14.18 -7.80
CA SER A 280 16.88 13.65 -7.71
C SER A 280 16.82 12.19 -8.19
N LEU A 281 16.06 11.36 -7.48
CA LEU A 281 16.09 9.89 -7.62
C LEU A 281 15.30 9.41 -8.83
N THR A 282 15.97 8.72 -9.75
CA THR A 282 15.34 7.88 -10.78
C THR A 282 14.68 6.68 -10.11
N THR A 283 13.43 6.39 -10.47
CA THR A 283 12.62 5.39 -9.79
C THR A 283 11.57 4.79 -10.73
N VAL A 284 10.89 3.75 -10.26
CA VAL A 284 9.67 3.23 -10.91
C VAL A 284 8.45 3.71 -10.16
N GLU A 285 7.52 4.35 -10.85
CA GLU A 285 6.27 4.80 -10.25
C GLU A 285 5.23 3.70 -10.25
N GLN A 286 4.70 3.42 -9.08
CA GLN A 286 3.44 2.70 -8.90
C GLN A 286 2.29 3.74 -8.95
N PRO A 287 1.30 3.61 -9.86
CA PRO A 287 0.25 4.63 -10.01
C PRO A 287 -0.78 4.53 -8.89
N GLN A 288 -0.46 5.03 -7.69
CA GLN A 288 -1.23 4.87 -6.44
C GLN A 288 -2.71 5.24 -6.58
N LYS A 289 -3.03 6.31 -7.34
CA LYS A 289 -4.43 6.71 -7.59
C LYS A 289 -5.22 5.64 -8.34
N GLN A 290 -4.60 5.00 -9.33
CA GLN A 290 -5.23 3.93 -10.09
C GLN A 290 -5.33 2.67 -9.24
N ILE A 291 -4.28 2.32 -8.50
CA ILE A 291 -4.24 1.20 -7.55
C ILE A 291 -5.37 1.36 -6.52
N ALA A 292 -5.47 2.51 -5.85
CA ALA A 292 -6.51 2.79 -4.87
C ALA A 292 -7.92 2.68 -5.47
N ARG A 293 -8.13 3.21 -6.69
CA ARG A 293 -9.42 3.11 -7.39
C ARG A 293 -9.81 1.66 -7.66
N SER A 294 -8.88 0.86 -8.15
CA SER A 294 -9.12 -0.57 -8.41
C SER A 294 -9.40 -1.32 -7.12
N ILE A 295 -8.62 -1.07 -6.04
CA ILE A 295 -8.86 -1.67 -4.72
C ILE A 295 -10.28 -1.39 -4.23
N ILE A 296 -10.71 -0.14 -4.29
CA ILE A 296 -12.03 0.28 -3.78
C ILE A 296 -13.14 -0.32 -4.63
N HIS A 297 -12.99 -0.30 -5.96
CA HIS A 297 -13.96 -0.93 -6.86
C HIS A 297 -14.14 -2.40 -6.52
N GLU A 298 -13.06 -3.16 -6.47
CA GLU A 298 -13.08 -4.59 -6.19
C GLU A 298 -13.61 -4.91 -4.79
N LEU A 299 -13.25 -4.08 -3.79
CA LEU A 299 -13.76 -4.24 -2.44
C LEU A 299 -15.28 -4.06 -2.38
N LEU A 300 -15.80 -3.01 -3.01
CA LEU A 300 -17.23 -2.71 -3.02
C LEU A 300 -18.02 -3.77 -3.80
N GLU A 301 -17.49 -4.30 -4.90
CA GLU A 301 -18.11 -5.41 -5.64
C GLU A 301 -18.07 -6.71 -4.82
N SER A 302 -16.94 -7.04 -4.18
CA SER A 302 -16.84 -8.21 -3.27
C SER A 302 -17.79 -8.12 -2.06
N MET A 303 -18.14 -6.90 -1.61
CA MET A 303 -19.11 -6.70 -0.54
C MET A 303 -20.56 -6.94 -1.01
N LYS A 304 -20.85 -6.76 -2.29
CA LYS A 304 -22.18 -7.02 -2.90
C LYS A 304 -22.33 -8.50 -3.29
N ASP A 305 -21.27 -9.06 -3.88
CA ASP A 305 -21.21 -10.45 -4.33
C ASP A 305 -19.99 -11.15 -3.68
N PRO A 306 -20.20 -12.04 -2.69
CA PRO A 306 -19.10 -12.79 -2.06
C PRO A 306 -18.34 -13.72 -3.03
N GLY A 307 -18.91 -14.01 -4.21
CA GLY A 307 -18.26 -14.79 -5.27
C GLY A 307 -17.37 -13.96 -6.19
N HIS A 308 -17.47 -12.62 -6.13
CA HIS A 308 -16.70 -11.71 -6.98
C HIS A 308 -15.20 -11.82 -6.69
N ARG A 309 -14.42 -12.03 -7.76
CA ARG A 309 -12.96 -12.11 -7.70
C ARG A 309 -12.37 -11.80 -9.07
N GLU A 310 -11.51 -10.79 -9.09
CA GLU A 310 -10.81 -10.33 -10.28
C GLU A 310 -9.30 -10.26 -10.03
N PHE A 311 -8.54 -10.50 -11.08
CA PHE A 311 -7.10 -10.29 -11.08
C PHE A 311 -6.78 -9.11 -12.01
N ILE A 312 -6.32 -8.01 -11.42
CA ILE A 312 -6.03 -6.78 -12.16
C ILE A 312 -4.54 -6.50 -12.10
N SER A 313 -3.88 -6.57 -13.27
CA SER A 313 -2.50 -6.11 -13.42
C SER A 313 -2.50 -4.61 -13.76
N ILE A 314 -1.67 -3.85 -13.06
CA ILE A 314 -1.54 -2.39 -13.26
C ILE A 314 -0.12 -2.09 -13.71
N PRO A 315 0.07 -1.50 -14.91
CA PRO A 315 1.41 -1.15 -15.40
C PRO A 315 2.04 -0.06 -14.53
N CYS A 316 3.29 -0.29 -14.13
CA CYS A 316 4.16 0.70 -13.53
C CYS A 316 4.98 1.41 -14.60
N ARG A 317 5.52 2.58 -14.31
CA ARG A 317 6.31 3.35 -15.27
C ARG A 317 7.65 3.79 -14.72
N LEU A 318 8.67 3.80 -15.58
CA LEU A 318 9.99 4.33 -15.25
C LEU A 318 9.95 5.86 -15.24
N VAL A 319 10.51 6.47 -14.20
CA VAL A 319 10.64 7.91 -14.00
C VAL A 319 12.12 8.25 -13.93
N ILE A 320 12.69 8.71 -15.05
CA ILE A 320 14.09 9.10 -15.16
C ILE A 320 14.29 10.47 -14.53
N ARG A 321 15.35 10.59 -13.71
CA ARG A 321 15.80 11.82 -13.08
C ARG A 321 17.33 11.90 -13.09
N GLU A 322 17.91 12.70 -12.19
CA GLU A 322 19.34 13.05 -12.20
C GLU A 322 20.26 11.95 -11.67
N SER A 323 19.74 10.89 -11.04
CA SER A 323 20.57 9.87 -10.38
C SER A 323 21.07 8.74 -11.32
N ILE A 324 20.75 8.84 -12.63
CA ILE A 324 21.34 7.98 -13.70
C ILE A 324 21.80 8.82 -14.86
#